data_2e15ae6beaa6cfc6edc1a2f46506912e
#
_entry.id   2e15ae6beaa6cfc6edc1a2f46506912e
#
_cell.length_a   1.000
_cell.length_b   1.000
_cell.length_c   1.000
_cell.angle_alpha   90.00
_cell.angle_beta   90.00
_cell.angle_gamma   90.00
#
_symmetry.space_group_name_H-M   'P 1'
#
loop_
_entity.id
_entity.type
_entity.pdbx_description
1 polymer ?
#
loop_
_entity_poly.entity_id
_entity_poly.type
_entity_poly.pdbx_seq_one_letter_code
_entity_poly.pdbx_strand_id
1 'polypeptide(L)'
;VNRRTTALLTLLTVAISVTLLLGVERVRTQAKASFANTISNTDLIVGSRSGQVNLLLYSVFRIGNATNNIDWQSYQEISQQRAIKWVIPISLGDSHRGFRVIGTNDSYFKHYQYGQKQHLTFSDGRPFNTLFETVVGAEVAKKLNYKINDEIVIAHGISDKKFNRHDNLPFKVVGILKPTGTPVDRSVHVSLGAIEAIHVGWESGARIGQTPDAAQLAEYQFEPKQITAFMLGLHSKIQTFALQRSINTYKKEPLSAIMPGIALHELWGMMSIAEQALLVVSGFVVIAGLLGMLTSLLTSLNERRREMAILRAMGARPSHIFFLLISEATVLTSAGIVLGTILLYVGLFALQPMIQQQFGFFIEVTLLSTYELTLLALVQTAGIIVGIIPAVRAYKHSLADGMTIKI
;
A
#
# COMPACT_ATOMS: atom_id res chain seq x y z
N VAL A 1 2.99 45.53 6.06
CA VAL A 1 3.47 44.22 6.56
C VAL A 1 2.32 43.21 6.69
N ASN A 2 1.18 43.64 7.24
CA ASN A 2 0.01 42.76 7.49
C ASN A 2 -0.56 42.09 6.23
N ARG A 3 -0.59 42.81 5.10
CA ARG A 3 -1.23 42.31 3.86
C ARG A 3 -0.50 41.11 3.23
N ARG A 4 0.84 41.14 3.20
CA ARG A 4 1.65 40.03 2.66
C ARG A 4 1.52 38.81 3.55
N THR A 5 1.46 38.97 4.86
CA THR A 5 1.30 37.85 5.78
C THR A 5 -0.08 37.21 5.67
N THR A 6 -1.15 37.98 5.53
CA THR A 6 -2.51 37.47 5.37
C THR A 6 -2.66 36.70 4.03
N ALA A 7 -2.17 37.28 2.93
CA ALA A 7 -2.17 36.60 1.64
C ALA A 7 -1.33 35.29 1.65
N LEU A 8 -0.18 35.33 2.30
CA LEU A 8 0.69 34.15 2.44
C LEU A 8 0.00 33.05 3.27
N LEU A 9 -0.63 33.41 4.39
CA LEU A 9 -1.38 32.45 5.22
C LEU A 9 -2.53 31.83 4.45
N THR A 10 -3.28 32.63 3.69
CA THR A 10 -4.37 32.15 2.83
C THR A 10 -3.84 31.19 1.78
N LEU A 11 -2.76 31.54 1.10
CA LEU A 11 -2.10 30.69 0.11
C LEU A 11 -1.66 29.36 0.71
N LEU A 12 -1.01 29.40 1.89
CA LEU A 12 -0.58 28.20 2.60
C LEU A 12 -1.76 27.32 3.04
N THR A 13 -2.85 27.92 3.51
CA THR A 13 -4.05 27.17 3.92
C THR A 13 -4.66 26.42 2.73
N VAL A 14 -4.83 27.09 1.59
CA VAL A 14 -5.31 26.45 0.36
C VAL A 14 -4.33 25.39 -0.12
N ALA A 15 -3.03 25.67 -0.11
CA ALA A 15 -2.00 24.72 -0.51
C ALA A 15 -2.00 23.45 0.34
N ILE A 16 -2.07 23.58 1.68
CA ILE A 16 -2.15 22.45 2.60
C ILE A 16 -3.42 21.63 2.35
N SER A 17 -4.56 22.30 2.13
CA SER A 17 -5.83 21.64 1.83
C SER A 17 -5.75 20.83 0.54
N VAL A 18 -5.16 21.38 -0.51
CA VAL A 18 -4.94 20.69 -1.79
C VAL A 18 -3.96 19.52 -1.63
N THR A 19 -2.85 19.74 -0.91
CA THR A 19 -1.87 18.67 -0.62
C THR A 19 -2.54 17.49 0.08
N LEU A 20 -3.38 17.75 1.07
CA LEU A 20 -4.08 16.70 1.82
C LEU A 20 -5.09 15.97 0.93
N LEU A 21 -5.89 16.70 0.15
CA LEU A 21 -6.89 16.15 -0.75
C LEU A 21 -6.25 15.21 -1.78
N LEU A 22 -5.23 15.68 -2.47
CA LEU A 22 -4.50 14.90 -3.47
C LEU A 22 -3.69 13.76 -2.83
N GLY A 23 -3.11 13.99 -1.64
CA GLY A 23 -2.35 12.97 -0.91
C GLY A 23 -3.21 11.79 -0.50
N VAL A 24 -4.39 12.03 0.03
CA VAL A 24 -5.37 10.97 0.37
C VAL A 24 -5.76 10.19 -0.88
N GLU A 25 -6.04 10.87 -1.98
CA GLU A 25 -6.42 10.23 -3.25
C GLU A 25 -5.28 9.37 -3.81
N ARG A 26 -4.04 9.87 -3.77
CA ARG A 26 -2.85 9.13 -4.20
C ARG A 26 -2.63 7.86 -3.39
N VAL A 27 -2.64 7.98 -2.07
CA VAL A 27 -2.46 6.81 -1.19
C VAL A 27 -3.55 5.79 -1.45
N ARG A 28 -4.80 6.22 -1.60
CA ARG A 28 -5.95 5.35 -1.89
C ARG A 28 -5.77 4.57 -3.19
N THR A 29 -5.49 5.26 -4.28
CA THR A 29 -5.38 4.65 -5.61
C THR A 29 -4.15 3.77 -5.75
N GLN A 30 -3.02 4.20 -5.21
CA GLN A 30 -1.76 3.44 -5.23
C GLN A 30 -1.82 2.20 -4.34
N ALA A 31 -2.44 2.29 -3.16
CA ALA A 31 -2.66 1.13 -2.31
C ALA A 31 -3.48 0.06 -3.06
N LYS A 32 -4.61 0.46 -3.68
CA LYS A 32 -5.43 -0.47 -4.47
C LYS A 32 -4.64 -1.10 -5.61
N ALA A 33 -3.89 -0.31 -6.37
CA ALA A 33 -3.08 -0.80 -7.46
C ALA A 33 -1.99 -1.78 -6.98
N SER A 34 -1.29 -1.46 -5.90
CA SER A 34 -0.25 -2.32 -5.32
C SER A 34 -0.82 -3.66 -4.87
N PHE A 35 -1.95 -3.66 -4.17
CA PHE A 35 -2.61 -4.90 -3.76
C PHE A 35 -3.10 -5.71 -4.96
N ALA A 36 -3.75 -5.08 -5.95
CA ALA A 36 -4.23 -5.75 -7.14
C ALA A 36 -3.08 -6.37 -7.97
N ASN A 37 -1.90 -5.75 -7.94
CA ASN A 37 -0.72 -6.20 -8.67
C ASN A 37 0.08 -7.29 -7.93
N THR A 38 -0.24 -7.59 -6.66
CA THR A 38 0.56 -8.53 -5.86
C THR A 38 0.46 -9.96 -6.37
N ILE A 39 -0.70 -10.37 -6.88
CA ILE A 39 -0.92 -11.73 -7.37
C ILE A 39 -1.69 -11.71 -8.68
N SER A 40 -1.15 -12.38 -9.68
CA SER A 40 -1.81 -12.56 -10.97
C SER A 40 -1.73 -14.02 -11.42
N ASN A 41 -2.60 -14.42 -12.32
CA ASN A 41 -2.65 -15.76 -12.90
C ASN A 41 -2.80 -16.92 -11.89
N THR A 42 -3.26 -16.64 -10.66
CA THR A 42 -3.63 -17.66 -9.66
C THR A 42 -5.14 -17.78 -9.66
N ASP A 43 -5.65 -18.98 -9.89
CA ASP A 43 -7.09 -19.21 -9.96
C ASP A 43 -7.72 -19.41 -8.60
N LEU A 44 -7.08 -20.18 -7.72
CA LEU A 44 -7.52 -20.40 -6.33
C LEU A 44 -6.35 -20.35 -5.36
N ILE A 45 -6.66 -19.91 -4.14
CA ILE A 45 -5.81 -20.06 -2.95
C ILE A 45 -6.56 -20.93 -1.96
N VAL A 46 -5.88 -21.93 -1.42
CA VAL A 46 -6.45 -22.88 -0.46
C VAL A 46 -5.72 -22.76 0.86
N GLY A 47 -6.50 -22.75 1.94
CA GLY A 47 -6.00 -22.72 3.30
C GLY A 47 -6.95 -23.47 4.23
N SER A 48 -6.61 -23.59 5.51
CA SER A 48 -7.54 -24.04 6.54
C SER A 48 -8.75 -23.10 6.58
N ARG A 49 -9.92 -23.61 6.95
CA ARG A 49 -11.18 -22.86 6.93
C ARG A 49 -11.08 -21.59 7.76
N SER A 50 -11.14 -20.46 7.05
CA SER A 50 -11.10 -19.11 7.61
C SER A 50 -11.85 -18.15 6.69
N GLY A 51 -11.98 -16.87 7.08
CA GLY A 51 -12.57 -15.85 6.20
C GLY A 51 -11.71 -15.64 4.94
N GLN A 52 -12.35 -15.34 3.80
CA GLN A 52 -11.67 -15.17 2.50
C GLN A 52 -10.57 -14.11 2.56
N VAL A 53 -10.87 -12.96 3.19
CA VAL A 53 -9.92 -11.86 3.36
C VAL A 53 -8.75 -12.29 4.25
N ASN A 54 -8.99 -13.04 5.34
CA ASN A 54 -7.92 -13.52 6.21
C ASN A 54 -6.96 -14.46 5.47
N LEU A 55 -7.51 -15.44 4.71
CA LEU A 55 -6.71 -16.36 3.89
C LEU A 55 -5.87 -15.60 2.86
N LEU A 56 -6.45 -14.60 2.19
CA LEU A 56 -5.72 -13.75 1.26
C LEU A 56 -4.60 -12.96 1.94
N LEU A 57 -4.88 -12.35 3.10
CA LEU A 57 -3.94 -11.51 3.83
C LEU A 57 -2.70 -12.31 4.26
N TYR A 58 -2.84 -13.47 4.90
CA TYR A 58 -1.66 -14.19 5.34
C TYR A 58 -0.93 -14.92 4.21
N SER A 59 -1.66 -15.48 3.23
CA SER A 59 -1.03 -16.28 2.16
C SER A 59 -0.35 -15.45 1.07
N VAL A 60 -0.89 -14.27 0.75
CA VAL A 60 -0.37 -13.39 -0.32
C VAL A 60 0.36 -12.19 0.25
N PHE A 61 -0.28 -11.46 1.18
CA PHE A 61 0.27 -10.20 1.70
C PHE A 61 1.19 -10.38 2.90
N ARG A 62 1.30 -11.59 3.46
CA ARG A 62 2.13 -11.90 4.64
C ARG A 62 1.69 -11.14 5.89
N ILE A 63 0.44 -10.72 5.94
CA ILE A 63 -0.18 -9.99 7.04
C ILE A 63 -1.03 -10.96 7.88
N GLY A 64 -0.81 -10.98 9.19
CA GLY A 64 -1.49 -11.91 10.09
C GLY A 64 -0.91 -13.32 10.06
N ASN A 65 -1.66 -14.28 10.62
CA ASN A 65 -1.28 -15.68 10.71
C ASN A 65 -2.47 -16.56 10.31
N ALA A 66 -2.18 -17.77 9.86
CA ALA A 66 -3.19 -18.78 9.67
C ALA A 66 -3.76 -19.25 11.00
N THR A 67 -5.02 -19.64 11.04
CA THR A 67 -5.67 -20.21 12.21
C THR A 67 -5.21 -21.64 12.47
N ASN A 68 -5.05 -22.42 11.39
CA ASN A 68 -4.54 -23.79 11.39
C ASN A 68 -3.71 -24.02 10.12
N ASN A 69 -2.94 -25.10 10.12
CA ASN A 69 -2.25 -25.62 8.95
C ASN A 69 -3.13 -26.67 8.22
N ILE A 70 -2.71 -27.07 7.04
CA ILE A 70 -3.30 -28.10 6.19
C ILE A 70 -2.39 -29.32 6.27
N ASP A 71 -2.97 -30.51 6.42
CA ASP A 71 -2.22 -31.75 6.40
C ASP A 71 -1.60 -32.00 5.00
N TRP A 72 -0.36 -32.46 4.98
CA TRP A 72 0.37 -32.73 3.74
C TRP A 72 -0.35 -33.73 2.84
N GLN A 73 -1.01 -34.74 3.43
CA GLN A 73 -1.80 -35.70 2.68
C GLN A 73 -2.97 -35.04 1.94
N SER A 74 -3.69 -34.12 2.60
CA SER A 74 -4.80 -33.36 1.99
C SER A 74 -4.30 -32.52 0.80
N TYR A 75 -3.14 -31.85 0.98
CA TYR A 75 -2.48 -31.13 -0.10
C TYR A 75 -2.13 -32.04 -1.28
N GLN A 76 -1.52 -33.21 -1.03
CA GLN A 76 -1.15 -34.14 -2.08
C GLN A 76 -2.36 -34.64 -2.86
N GLU A 77 -3.44 -35.05 -2.16
CA GLU A 77 -4.68 -35.52 -2.80
C GLU A 77 -5.34 -34.46 -3.68
N ILE A 78 -5.37 -33.22 -3.21
CA ILE A 78 -5.95 -32.12 -3.97
C ILE A 78 -5.06 -31.77 -5.17
N SER A 79 -3.74 -31.69 -4.97
CA SER A 79 -2.78 -31.30 -6.01
C SER A 79 -2.77 -32.23 -7.23
N GLN A 80 -3.16 -33.49 -7.04
CA GLN A 80 -3.21 -34.51 -8.09
C GLN A 80 -4.50 -34.48 -8.94
N GLN A 81 -5.46 -33.58 -8.64
CA GLN A 81 -6.70 -33.49 -9.40
C GLN A 81 -6.44 -33.01 -10.82
N ARG A 82 -7.08 -33.66 -11.80
CA ARG A 82 -6.88 -33.42 -13.25
C ARG A 82 -7.13 -31.99 -13.71
N ALA A 83 -7.93 -31.23 -12.96
CA ALA A 83 -8.22 -29.82 -13.26
C ALA A 83 -7.02 -28.89 -13.02
N ILE A 84 -6.08 -29.31 -12.18
CA ILE A 84 -4.98 -28.49 -11.69
C ILE A 84 -3.78 -28.59 -12.65
N LYS A 85 -3.28 -27.43 -13.06
CA LYS A 85 -2.12 -27.29 -13.94
C LYS A 85 -0.81 -27.17 -13.15
N TRP A 86 -0.82 -26.42 -12.06
CA TRP A 86 0.32 -26.21 -11.18
C TRP A 86 -0.15 -25.85 -9.77
N VAL A 87 0.70 -26.15 -8.80
CA VAL A 87 0.46 -25.84 -7.38
C VAL A 87 1.73 -25.26 -6.78
N ILE A 88 1.55 -24.28 -5.91
CA ILE A 88 2.61 -23.65 -5.09
C ILE A 88 2.25 -23.83 -3.63
N PRO A 89 2.89 -24.75 -2.90
CA PRO A 89 2.72 -24.87 -1.45
C PRO A 89 3.43 -23.72 -0.72
N ILE A 90 2.86 -23.31 0.41
CA ILE A 90 3.38 -22.21 1.24
C ILE A 90 3.29 -22.64 2.70
N SER A 91 4.42 -22.61 3.39
CA SER A 91 4.53 -22.74 4.83
C SER A 91 5.00 -21.42 5.43
N LEU A 92 4.30 -20.96 6.45
CA LEU A 92 4.57 -19.71 7.17
C LEU A 92 4.66 -20.02 8.68
N GLY A 93 5.42 -19.23 9.39
CA GLY A 93 5.57 -19.38 10.85
C GLY A 93 6.86 -18.76 11.34
N ASP A 94 7.87 -18.78 10.50
CA ASP A 94 9.22 -18.37 10.83
C ASP A 94 9.54 -16.97 10.31
N SER A 95 10.63 -16.41 10.82
CA SER A 95 11.12 -15.10 10.42
C SER A 95 12.65 -15.05 10.43
N HIS A 96 13.16 -14.04 9.72
CA HIS A 96 14.58 -13.68 9.75
C HIS A 96 14.68 -12.16 9.94
N ARG A 97 15.17 -11.71 11.09
CA ARG A 97 15.36 -10.28 11.43
C ARG A 97 14.13 -9.42 11.11
N GLY A 98 12.93 -9.92 11.44
CA GLY A 98 11.66 -9.24 11.21
C GLY A 98 11.07 -9.40 9.79
N PHE A 99 11.73 -10.11 8.89
CA PHE A 99 11.20 -10.51 7.60
C PHE A 99 10.58 -11.90 7.67
N ARG A 100 9.45 -12.10 7.00
CA ARG A 100 8.77 -13.41 6.96
C ARG A 100 9.59 -14.42 6.16
N VAL A 101 9.72 -15.62 6.69
CA VAL A 101 10.25 -16.78 5.97
C VAL A 101 9.08 -17.54 5.34
N ILE A 102 9.30 -17.98 4.12
CA ILE A 102 8.34 -18.74 3.31
C ILE A 102 8.98 -20.07 2.94
N GLY A 103 8.46 -21.14 3.51
CA GLY A 103 8.74 -22.49 3.02
C GLY A 103 7.94 -22.75 1.76
N THR A 104 8.60 -23.11 0.67
CA THR A 104 7.96 -23.38 -0.63
C THR A 104 8.82 -24.35 -1.46
N ASN A 105 8.48 -24.50 -2.75
CA ASN A 105 9.24 -25.32 -3.70
C ASN A 105 9.52 -24.53 -4.99
N ASP A 106 10.18 -25.17 -5.94
CA ASP A 106 10.52 -24.61 -7.25
C ASP A 106 9.35 -24.04 -8.04
N SER A 107 8.13 -24.59 -7.82
CA SER A 107 6.91 -24.09 -8.47
C SER A 107 6.66 -22.62 -8.16
N TYR A 108 7.10 -22.13 -7.00
CA TYR A 108 6.98 -20.73 -6.63
C TYR A 108 7.70 -19.82 -7.64
N PHE A 109 8.95 -20.11 -7.95
CA PHE A 109 9.73 -19.30 -8.89
C PHE A 109 9.30 -19.48 -10.34
N LYS A 110 8.70 -20.62 -10.69
CA LYS A 110 8.23 -20.93 -12.04
C LYS A 110 6.85 -20.34 -12.34
N HIS A 111 5.93 -20.37 -11.37
CA HIS A 111 4.50 -20.10 -11.61
C HIS A 111 3.96 -18.89 -10.92
N TYR A 112 4.60 -18.38 -9.84
CA TYR A 112 4.16 -17.14 -9.21
C TYR A 112 4.30 -15.99 -10.19
N GLN A 113 3.21 -15.24 -10.36
CA GLN A 113 3.15 -14.08 -11.23
C GLN A 113 2.55 -12.89 -10.50
N TYR A 114 3.03 -11.68 -10.83
CA TYR A 114 2.57 -10.41 -10.29
C TYR A 114 2.35 -9.38 -11.40
N GLY A 115 1.70 -8.26 -11.10
CA GLY A 115 1.42 -7.21 -12.05
C GLY A 115 0.70 -7.72 -13.30
N GLN A 116 1.21 -7.37 -14.45
CA GLN A 116 0.69 -7.84 -15.74
C GLN A 116 1.28 -9.21 -16.11
N LYS A 117 1.11 -10.21 -15.24
CA LYS A 117 1.61 -11.60 -15.40
C LYS A 117 3.13 -11.70 -15.54
N GLN A 118 3.86 -10.83 -14.83
CA GLN A 118 5.31 -10.89 -14.79
C GLN A 118 5.78 -12.04 -13.91
N HIS A 119 6.79 -12.78 -14.36
CA HIS A 119 7.43 -13.83 -13.59
C HIS A 119 8.50 -13.29 -12.65
N LEU A 120 8.75 -14.01 -11.55
CA LEU A 120 9.88 -13.73 -10.69
C LEU A 120 11.18 -13.91 -11.48
N THR A 121 12.08 -12.95 -11.34
CA THR A 121 13.41 -12.98 -11.95
C THR A 121 14.47 -12.70 -10.91
N PHE A 122 15.67 -13.24 -11.10
CA PHE A 122 16.79 -13.04 -10.22
C PHE A 122 17.60 -11.82 -10.65
N SER A 123 18.00 -10.98 -9.68
CA SER A 123 19.03 -9.99 -9.91
C SER A 123 20.41 -10.62 -9.86
N ASP A 124 20.58 -11.65 -9.01
CA ASP A 124 21.80 -12.41 -8.86
C ASP A 124 21.50 -13.83 -8.37
N GLY A 125 22.32 -14.81 -8.76
CA GLY A 125 22.18 -16.20 -8.34
C GLY A 125 21.07 -17.00 -9.02
N ARG A 126 20.50 -17.96 -8.31
CA ARG A 126 19.56 -18.98 -8.80
C ARG A 126 18.52 -19.37 -7.73
N PRO A 127 17.48 -20.15 -8.10
CA PRO A 127 16.62 -20.83 -7.12
C PRO A 127 17.43 -21.75 -6.20
N PHE A 128 16.92 -22.04 -5.01
CA PHE A 128 17.50 -23.03 -4.12
C PHE A 128 17.31 -24.45 -4.68
N ASN A 129 18.31 -25.31 -4.50
CA ASN A 129 18.28 -26.73 -4.92
C ASN A 129 18.56 -27.67 -3.75
N THR A 130 19.21 -27.19 -2.70
CA THR A 130 19.56 -28.00 -1.53
C THR A 130 18.81 -27.53 -0.29
N LEU A 131 18.82 -28.33 0.77
CA LEU A 131 18.01 -28.14 1.97
C LEU A 131 18.25 -26.78 2.64
N PHE A 132 19.51 -26.41 2.85
CA PHE A 132 19.92 -25.18 3.55
C PHE A 132 20.34 -24.04 2.61
N GLU A 133 19.73 -23.99 1.43
CA GLU A 133 19.83 -22.83 0.54
C GLU A 133 18.62 -21.92 0.69
N THR A 134 18.83 -20.62 0.50
CA THR A 134 17.79 -19.62 0.58
C THR A 134 17.84 -18.62 -0.57
N VAL A 135 16.67 -18.13 -0.95
CA VAL A 135 16.50 -17.02 -1.88
C VAL A 135 15.89 -15.85 -1.12
N VAL A 136 16.49 -14.69 -1.21
CA VAL A 136 16.01 -13.48 -0.53
C VAL A 136 15.35 -12.49 -1.50
N GLY A 137 14.31 -11.81 -1.03
CA GLY A 137 13.67 -10.73 -1.76
C GLY A 137 14.57 -9.49 -1.84
N ALA A 138 14.31 -8.64 -2.82
CA ALA A 138 15.15 -7.46 -3.11
C ALA A 138 15.30 -6.51 -1.93
N GLU A 139 14.24 -6.27 -1.15
CA GLU A 139 14.28 -5.39 0.01
C GLU A 139 15.04 -6.02 1.18
N VAL A 140 14.90 -7.34 1.39
CA VAL A 140 15.67 -8.09 2.39
C VAL A 140 17.15 -7.95 2.10
N ALA A 141 17.57 -8.24 0.86
CA ALA A 141 18.97 -8.13 0.45
C ALA A 141 19.51 -6.72 0.64
N LYS A 142 18.77 -5.70 0.20
CA LYS A 142 19.14 -4.29 0.33
C LYS A 142 19.25 -3.84 1.79
N LYS A 143 18.25 -4.13 2.61
CA LYS A 143 18.15 -3.64 3.99
C LYS A 143 19.16 -4.30 4.93
N LEU A 144 19.44 -5.58 4.70
CA LEU A 144 20.38 -6.36 5.50
C LEU A 144 21.77 -6.49 4.84
N ASN A 145 21.94 -5.86 3.66
CA ASN A 145 23.18 -5.85 2.87
C ASN A 145 23.69 -7.25 2.51
N TYR A 146 22.77 -8.17 2.15
CA TYR A 146 23.12 -9.54 1.78
C TYR A 146 23.61 -9.66 0.35
N LYS A 147 24.59 -10.56 0.20
CA LYS A 147 25.17 -10.98 -1.07
C LYS A 147 25.05 -12.49 -1.24
N ILE A 148 25.28 -12.98 -2.44
CA ILE A 148 25.37 -14.42 -2.70
C ILE A 148 26.50 -15.03 -1.85
N ASN A 149 26.22 -16.19 -1.28
CA ASN A 149 27.04 -16.96 -0.34
C ASN A 149 27.04 -16.45 1.12
N ASP A 150 26.34 -15.37 1.46
CA ASP A 150 26.16 -15.00 2.86
C ASP A 150 25.31 -16.05 3.60
N GLU A 151 25.56 -16.19 4.89
CA GLU A 151 24.79 -17.08 5.75
C GLU A 151 23.75 -16.32 6.57
N ILE A 152 22.56 -16.88 6.65
CA ILE A 152 21.47 -16.35 7.45
C ILE A 152 20.92 -17.41 8.40
N VAL A 153 20.37 -16.99 9.52
CA VAL A 153 19.75 -17.85 10.53
C VAL A 153 18.28 -17.53 10.64
N ILE A 154 17.44 -18.56 10.63
CA ILE A 154 15.99 -18.45 10.78
C ILE A 154 15.60 -18.56 12.26
N ALA A 155 14.56 -17.87 12.66
CA ALA A 155 14.04 -17.87 14.00
C ALA A 155 12.52 -18.16 14.01
N HIS A 156 12.03 -18.79 15.07
CA HIS A 156 10.58 -19.00 15.25
C HIS A 156 9.85 -17.71 15.59
N GLY A 157 8.71 -17.51 14.94
CA GLY A 157 7.84 -16.36 15.15
C GLY A 157 8.43 -15.07 14.56
N ILE A 158 7.81 -13.93 14.88
CA ILE A 158 8.19 -12.61 14.32
C ILE A 158 9.25 -11.91 15.19
N SER A 159 9.45 -12.38 16.44
CA SER A 159 10.37 -11.75 17.39
C SER A 159 11.76 -12.38 17.32
N ASP A 160 12.77 -11.57 17.08
CA ASP A 160 14.19 -11.96 17.04
C ASP A 160 14.75 -12.17 18.47
N LYS A 161 14.09 -13.02 19.27
CA LYS A 161 14.58 -13.39 20.60
C LYS A 161 15.61 -14.50 20.46
N LYS A 162 16.75 -14.39 21.15
CA LYS A 162 17.88 -15.36 21.09
C LYS A 162 17.47 -16.81 21.34
N PHE A 163 16.42 -17.05 22.13
CA PHE A 163 15.95 -18.40 22.46
C PHE A 163 15.22 -19.12 21.33
N ASN A 164 14.83 -18.42 20.27
CA ASN A 164 14.02 -18.96 19.17
C ASN A 164 14.86 -19.08 17.86
N ARG A 165 16.17 -18.94 17.90
CA ARG A 165 17.05 -18.96 16.74
C ARG A 165 17.66 -20.32 16.53
N HIS A 166 17.72 -20.76 15.27
CA HIS A 166 18.40 -21.99 14.84
C HIS A 166 19.86 -21.72 14.46
N ASP A 167 20.68 -21.16 15.39
CA ASP A 167 22.04 -20.72 15.12
C ASP A 167 22.96 -21.86 14.62
N ASN A 168 22.61 -23.12 14.85
CA ASN A 168 23.32 -24.30 14.39
C ASN A 168 22.98 -24.74 12.96
N LEU A 169 21.99 -24.12 12.32
CA LEU A 169 21.50 -24.47 10.98
C LEU A 169 21.46 -23.22 10.09
N PRO A 170 22.62 -22.70 9.69
CA PRO A 170 22.68 -21.54 8.80
C PRO A 170 22.22 -21.90 7.39
N PHE A 171 21.53 -20.97 6.74
CA PHE A 171 21.11 -21.03 5.35
C PHE A 171 22.01 -20.17 4.49
N LYS A 172 22.45 -20.72 3.37
CA LYS A 172 23.29 -20.02 2.39
C LYS A 172 22.43 -19.26 1.38
N VAL A 173 22.64 -17.96 1.22
CA VAL A 173 21.98 -17.15 0.20
C VAL A 173 22.52 -17.54 -1.17
N VAL A 174 21.66 -18.13 -2.02
CA VAL A 174 22.02 -18.58 -3.38
C VAL A 174 21.32 -17.78 -4.48
N GLY A 175 20.34 -16.96 -4.10
CA GLY A 175 19.60 -16.12 -5.04
C GLY A 175 19.05 -14.85 -4.40
N ILE A 176 19.06 -13.78 -5.18
CA ILE A 176 18.45 -12.50 -4.84
C ILE A 176 17.43 -12.17 -5.95
N LEU A 177 16.19 -11.95 -5.58
CA LEU A 177 15.13 -11.60 -6.54
C LEU A 177 15.25 -10.13 -6.97
N LYS A 178 14.82 -9.83 -8.20
CA LYS A 178 14.62 -8.45 -8.63
C LYS A 178 13.44 -7.82 -7.89
N PRO A 179 13.44 -6.48 -7.72
CA PRO A 179 12.31 -5.79 -7.11
C PRO A 179 11.01 -6.05 -7.87
N THR A 180 9.96 -6.40 -7.13
CA THR A 180 8.61 -6.69 -7.67
C THR A 180 7.58 -5.63 -7.26
N GLY A 181 7.86 -4.83 -6.23
CA GLY A 181 6.88 -3.93 -5.61
C GLY A 181 5.79 -4.69 -4.83
N THR A 182 6.02 -5.94 -4.49
CA THR A 182 5.08 -6.82 -3.79
C THR A 182 5.69 -7.34 -2.49
N PRO A 183 4.92 -8.01 -1.60
CA PRO A 183 5.44 -8.62 -0.39
C PRO A 183 6.56 -9.65 -0.61
N VAL A 184 6.75 -10.14 -1.84
CA VAL A 184 7.88 -11.00 -2.22
C VAL A 184 9.21 -10.33 -1.92
N ASP A 185 9.33 -9.03 -2.13
CA ASP A 185 10.55 -8.26 -1.90
C ASP A 185 10.99 -8.27 -0.43
N ARG A 186 10.03 -8.47 0.48
CA ARG A 186 10.23 -8.52 1.94
C ARG A 186 10.21 -9.93 2.52
N SER A 187 10.40 -10.95 1.69
CA SER A 187 10.32 -12.35 2.08
C SER A 187 11.65 -13.05 1.91
N VAL A 188 11.90 -14.04 2.74
CA VAL A 188 13.00 -14.99 2.66
C VAL A 188 12.38 -16.34 2.24
N HIS A 189 12.89 -16.96 1.19
CA HIS A 189 12.33 -18.19 0.63
C HIS A 189 13.27 -19.36 0.87
N VAL A 190 12.75 -20.44 1.45
CA VAL A 190 13.47 -21.69 1.72
C VAL A 190 12.66 -22.89 1.23
N SER A 191 13.28 -24.03 1.12
CA SER A 191 12.58 -25.26 0.79
C SER A 191 11.61 -25.69 1.90
N LEU A 192 10.50 -26.36 1.57
CA LEU A 192 9.58 -26.92 2.55
C LEU A 192 10.29 -27.91 3.49
N GLY A 193 11.16 -28.75 2.93
CA GLY A 193 11.95 -29.69 3.74
C GLY A 193 12.86 -29.00 4.75
N ALA A 194 13.35 -27.79 4.43
CA ALA A 194 14.17 -27.02 5.35
C ALA A 194 13.38 -26.54 6.58
N ILE A 195 12.11 -26.19 6.38
CA ILE A 195 11.21 -25.84 7.50
C ILE A 195 11.05 -27.04 8.46
N GLU A 196 10.87 -28.25 7.95
CA GLU A 196 10.81 -29.45 8.79
C GLU A 196 12.17 -29.75 9.45
N ALA A 197 13.26 -29.61 8.71
CA ALA A 197 14.60 -29.88 9.22
C ALA A 197 15.00 -29.00 10.40
N ILE A 198 14.66 -27.69 10.38
CA ILE A 198 14.96 -26.79 11.49
C ILE A 198 14.14 -27.09 12.75
N HIS A 199 13.01 -27.81 12.60
CA HIS A 199 12.13 -28.19 13.70
C HIS A 199 12.51 -29.53 14.34
N VAL A 200 13.45 -30.28 13.79
CA VAL A 200 13.96 -31.53 14.40
C VAL A 200 14.57 -31.22 15.78
N GLY A 201 14.04 -31.86 16.82
CA GLY A 201 14.44 -31.60 18.21
C GLY A 201 13.78 -30.38 18.87
N TRP A 202 12.80 -29.75 18.21
CA TRP A 202 11.99 -28.64 18.75
C TRP A 202 10.49 -29.00 18.92
N GLU A 203 10.16 -30.28 18.88
CA GLU A 203 8.77 -30.78 18.88
C GLU A 203 7.93 -30.33 20.11
N SER A 204 8.59 -29.97 21.20
CA SER A 204 7.96 -29.47 22.43
C SER A 204 7.97 -27.94 22.57
N GLY A 205 8.38 -27.21 21.53
CA GLY A 205 8.53 -25.74 21.58
C GLY A 205 9.81 -25.25 22.29
N ALA A 206 10.65 -26.17 22.76
CA ALA A 206 11.97 -25.92 23.33
C ALA A 206 12.96 -26.96 22.83
N ARG A 207 14.23 -26.56 22.72
CA ARG A 207 15.30 -27.47 22.28
C ARG A 207 15.52 -28.58 23.29
N ILE A 208 15.31 -29.84 22.88
CA ILE A 208 15.55 -31.03 23.69
C ILE A 208 16.67 -31.85 23.05
N GLY A 209 17.80 -32.02 23.77
CA GLY A 209 18.91 -32.87 23.34
C GLY A 209 19.90 -32.22 22.36
N GLN A 210 20.77 -33.04 21.79
CA GLN A 210 21.70 -32.64 20.73
C GLN A 210 20.94 -32.60 19.39
N THR A 211 20.81 -31.43 18.79
CA THR A 211 20.27 -31.32 17.43
C THR A 211 21.36 -31.69 16.42
N PRO A 212 21.01 -32.49 15.39
CA PRO A 212 21.95 -32.81 14.30
C PRO A 212 22.46 -31.51 13.64
N ASP A 213 23.64 -31.55 13.09
CA ASP A 213 24.19 -30.44 12.32
C ASP A 213 23.62 -30.42 10.89
N ALA A 214 23.88 -29.34 10.16
CA ALA A 214 23.36 -29.16 8.81
C ALA A 214 23.82 -30.24 7.84
N ALA A 215 25.03 -30.79 8.01
CA ALA A 215 25.58 -31.83 7.16
C ALA A 215 24.84 -33.16 7.36
N GLN A 216 24.56 -33.51 8.61
CA GLN A 216 23.78 -34.71 8.96
C GLN A 216 22.34 -34.63 8.44
N LEU A 217 21.68 -33.45 8.60
CA LEU A 217 20.31 -33.27 8.14
C LEU A 217 20.21 -33.22 6.60
N ALA A 218 21.25 -32.76 5.90
CA ALA A 218 21.25 -32.69 4.44
C ALA A 218 21.17 -34.07 3.74
N GLU A 219 21.51 -35.16 4.45
CA GLU A 219 21.39 -36.53 3.93
C GLU A 219 19.96 -37.09 3.98
N TYR A 220 19.06 -36.44 4.75
CA TYR A 220 17.67 -36.88 4.91
C TYR A 220 16.74 -36.13 3.97
N GLN A 221 15.77 -36.84 3.41
CA GLN A 221 14.63 -36.21 2.72
C GLN A 221 13.53 -35.90 3.72
N PHE A 222 13.29 -34.61 3.92
CA PHE A 222 12.23 -34.16 4.79
C PHE A 222 10.95 -33.88 3.97
N GLU A 223 9.90 -34.66 4.24
CA GLU A 223 8.57 -34.34 3.75
C GLU A 223 7.84 -33.49 4.78
N PRO A 224 7.16 -32.40 4.34
CA PRO A 224 6.36 -31.60 5.24
C PRO A 224 5.27 -32.45 5.91
N LYS A 225 5.01 -32.24 7.18
CA LYS A 225 3.83 -32.79 7.87
C LYS A 225 2.60 -31.97 7.54
N GLN A 226 2.77 -30.66 7.47
CA GLN A 226 1.73 -29.68 7.25
C GLN A 226 2.24 -28.49 6.44
N ILE A 227 1.32 -27.79 5.78
CA ILE A 227 1.58 -26.51 5.13
C ILE A 227 0.52 -25.48 5.54
N THR A 228 0.83 -24.21 5.40
CA THR A 228 -0.11 -23.14 5.81
C THR A 228 -1.18 -22.87 4.76
N ALA A 229 -0.81 -22.87 3.49
CA ALA A 229 -1.70 -22.63 2.35
C ALA A 229 -1.04 -23.14 1.07
N PHE A 230 -1.81 -23.20 -0.01
CA PHE A 230 -1.25 -23.39 -1.33
C PHE A 230 -2.02 -22.59 -2.38
N MET A 231 -1.30 -22.16 -3.40
CA MET A 231 -1.86 -21.49 -4.59
C MET A 231 -1.92 -22.48 -5.72
N LEU A 232 -2.93 -22.36 -6.57
CA LEU A 232 -3.05 -23.23 -7.73
C LEU A 232 -3.56 -22.49 -8.96
N GLY A 233 -3.13 -22.98 -10.14
CA GLY A 233 -3.63 -22.59 -11.43
C GLY A 233 -4.26 -23.78 -12.13
N LEU A 234 -5.29 -23.51 -12.91
CA LEU A 234 -6.11 -24.50 -13.60
C LEU A 234 -5.76 -24.61 -15.09
N HIS A 235 -6.02 -25.75 -15.68
CA HIS A 235 -6.00 -25.91 -17.14
C HIS A 235 -7.13 -25.09 -17.81
N SER A 236 -8.29 -25.00 -17.16
CA SER A 236 -9.44 -24.25 -17.64
C SER A 236 -10.14 -23.49 -16.51
N LYS A 237 -10.33 -22.19 -16.72
CA LYS A 237 -11.03 -21.32 -15.74
C LYS A 237 -12.50 -21.70 -15.52
N ILE A 238 -13.12 -22.42 -16.46
CA ILE A 238 -14.50 -22.91 -16.33
C ILE A 238 -14.64 -23.85 -15.13
N GLN A 239 -13.57 -24.57 -14.77
CA GLN A 239 -13.58 -25.53 -13.66
C GLN A 239 -13.35 -24.88 -12.29
N THR A 240 -13.08 -23.57 -12.22
CA THR A 240 -12.73 -22.88 -10.97
C THR A 240 -13.80 -23.04 -9.90
N PHE A 241 -15.06 -22.80 -10.23
CA PHE A 241 -16.17 -22.90 -9.26
C PHE A 241 -16.42 -24.35 -8.79
N ALA A 242 -16.32 -25.31 -9.73
CA ALA A 242 -16.51 -26.73 -9.41
C ALA A 242 -15.40 -27.22 -8.45
N LEU A 243 -14.15 -26.87 -8.73
CA LEU A 243 -13.02 -27.22 -7.88
C LEU A 243 -13.09 -26.50 -6.53
N GLN A 244 -13.42 -25.21 -6.52
CA GLN A 244 -13.60 -24.43 -5.28
C GLN A 244 -14.66 -25.11 -4.37
N ARG A 245 -15.81 -25.51 -4.96
CA ARG A 245 -16.85 -26.20 -4.20
C ARG A 245 -16.37 -27.56 -3.68
N SER A 246 -15.67 -28.33 -4.50
CA SER A 246 -15.10 -29.62 -4.11
C SER A 246 -14.15 -29.48 -2.91
N ILE A 247 -13.26 -28.48 -2.92
CA ILE A 247 -12.34 -28.22 -1.82
C ILE A 247 -13.08 -27.72 -0.58
N ASN A 248 -14.03 -26.81 -0.73
CA ASN A 248 -14.79 -26.26 0.40
C ASN A 248 -15.69 -27.30 1.09
N THR A 249 -16.01 -28.40 0.40
CA THR A 249 -16.78 -29.54 0.92
C THR A 249 -15.91 -30.77 1.19
N TYR A 250 -14.58 -30.63 1.19
CA TYR A 250 -13.65 -31.71 1.47
C TYR A 250 -13.88 -32.29 2.86
N LYS A 251 -14.00 -33.64 2.94
CA LYS A 251 -14.50 -34.31 4.14
C LYS A 251 -13.43 -34.62 5.20
N LYS A 252 -12.18 -34.78 4.76
CA LYS A 252 -11.10 -35.19 5.67
C LYS A 252 -10.62 -34.04 6.54
N GLU A 253 -10.72 -32.82 6.04
CA GLU A 253 -10.21 -31.62 6.71
C GLU A 253 -11.04 -30.39 6.32
N PRO A 254 -11.30 -29.45 7.26
CA PRO A 254 -12.03 -28.22 6.97
C PRO A 254 -11.15 -27.22 6.19
N LEU A 255 -11.29 -27.21 4.86
CA LEU A 255 -10.55 -26.33 3.98
C LEU A 255 -11.41 -25.17 3.46
N SER A 256 -10.76 -24.14 3.01
CA SER A 256 -11.34 -22.99 2.31
C SER A 256 -10.54 -22.71 1.04
N ALA A 257 -11.20 -22.72 -0.10
CA ALA A 257 -10.65 -22.29 -1.37
C ALA A 257 -11.27 -20.95 -1.76
N ILE A 258 -10.44 -19.96 -2.05
CA ILE A 258 -10.85 -18.60 -2.41
C ILE A 258 -10.32 -18.23 -3.80
N MET A 259 -11.08 -17.42 -4.53
CA MET A 259 -10.61 -16.73 -5.73
C MET A 259 -9.96 -15.41 -5.31
N PRO A 260 -8.67 -15.17 -5.62
CA PRO A 260 -7.96 -13.96 -5.18
C PRO A 260 -8.68 -12.66 -5.55
N GLY A 261 -9.22 -12.58 -6.76
CA GLY A 261 -9.94 -11.38 -7.22
C GLY A 261 -11.21 -11.09 -6.42
N ILE A 262 -11.96 -12.12 -6.02
CA ILE A 262 -13.18 -11.94 -5.20
C ILE A 262 -12.80 -11.54 -3.78
N ALA A 263 -11.81 -12.18 -3.19
CA ALA A 263 -11.32 -11.85 -1.85
C ALA A 263 -10.74 -10.42 -1.79
N LEU A 264 -10.04 -9.97 -2.84
CA LEU A 264 -9.61 -8.58 -2.98
C LEU A 264 -10.79 -7.62 -3.06
N HIS A 265 -11.83 -7.95 -3.82
CA HIS A 265 -13.03 -7.10 -3.90
C HIS A 265 -13.73 -6.98 -2.54
N GLU A 266 -13.83 -8.06 -1.79
CA GLU A 266 -14.36 -8.07 -0.42
C GLU A 266 -13.50 -7.18 0.51
N LEU A 267 -12.17 -7.29 0.44
CA LEU A 267 -11.23 -6.42 1.17
C LEU A 267 -11.47 -4.95 0.85
N TRP A 268 -11.64 -4.60 -0.45
CA TRP A 268 -11.94 -3.22 -0.86
C TRP A 268 -13.30 -2.75 -0.35
N GLY A 269 -14.30 -3.63 -0.33
CA GLY A 269 -15.61 -3.33 0.26
C GLY A 269 -15.50 -2.93 1.73
N MET A 270 -14.72 -3.66 2.51
CA MET A 270 -14.46 -3.35 3.92
C MET A 270 -13.67 -2.02 4.09
N MET A 271 -12.70 -1.75 3.22
CA MET A 271 -11.90 -0.52 3.29
C MET A 271 -12.64 0.71 2.77
N SER A 272 -13.69 0.55 1.98
CA SER A 272 -14.43 1.65 1.34
C SER A 272 -15.02 2.63 2.36
N ILE A 273 -15.42 2.16 3.54
CA ILE A 273 -15.95 3.00 4.63
C ILE A 273 -14.85 3.96 5.14
N ALA A 274 -13.64 3.45 5.37
CA ALA A 274 -12.51 4.27 5.79
C ALA A 274 -12.10 5.27 4.69
N GLU A 275 -12.12 4.84 3.43
CA GLU A 275 -11.83 5.70 2.28
C GLU A 275 -12.85 6.85 2.17
N GLN A 276 -14.14 6.56 2.31
CA GLN A 276 -15.18 7.59 2.29
C GLN A 276 -15.02 8.57 3.45
N ALA A 277 -14.71 8.09 4.65
CA ALA A 277 -14.44 8.95 5.79
C ALA A 277 -13.25 9.90 5.52
N LEU A 278 -12.16 9.40 4.95
CA LEU A 278 -11.00 10.20 4.59
C LEU A 278 -11.34 11.25 3.52
N LEU A 279 -12.15 10.91 2.52
CA LEU A 279 -12.62 11.86 1.51
C LEU A 279 -13.49 12.97 2.12
N VAL A 280 -14.38 12.62 3.04
CA VAL A 280 -15.21 13.60 3.76
C VAL A 280 -14.34 14.54 4.59
N VAL A 281 -13.37 14.02 5.34
CA VAL A 281 -12.42 14.83 6.11
C VAL A 281 -11.63 15.76 5.18
N SER A 282 -11.12 15.25 4.06
CA SER A 282 -10.41 16.08 3.07
C SER A 282 -11.30 17.18 2.50
N GLY A 283 -12.57 16.88 2.24
CA GLY A 283 -13.56 17.86 1.82
C GLY A 283 -13.77 18.97 2.85
N PHE A 284 -13.90 18.62 4.14
CA PHE A 284 -13.99 19.62 5.22
C PHE A 284 -12.73 20.49 5.32
N VAL A 285 -11.54 19.92 5.12
CA VAL A 285 -10.29 20.69 5.12
C VAL A 285 -10.25 21.68 3.95
N VAL A 286 -10.73 21.29 2.77
CA VAL A 286 -10.86 22.22 1.62
C VAL A 286 -11.85 23.34 1.95
N ILE A 287 -13.02 23.01 2.51
CA ILE A 287 -14.02 24.00 2.91
C ILE A 287 -13.42 24.97 3.94
N ALA A 288 -12.70 24.47 4.95
CA ALA A 288 -12.02 25.31 5.94
C ALA A 288 -10.98 26.24 5.30
N GLY A 289 -10.21 25.74 4.33
CA GLY A 289 -9.25 26.54 3.56
C GLY A 289 -9.93 27.66 2.76
N LEU A 290 -11.04 27.35 2.10
CA LEU A 290 -11.83 28.34 1.36
C LEU A 290 -12.52 29.36 2.27
N LEU A 291 -13.01 28.95 3.44
CA LEU A 291 -13.54 29.89 4.45
C LEU A 291 -12.42 30.80 5.01
N GLY A 292 -11.23 30.28 5.22
CA GLY A 292 -10.04 31.10 5.57
C GLY A 292 -9.74 32.13 4.48
N MET A 293 -9.80 31.73 3.20
CA MET A 293 -9.67 32.64 2.07
C MET A 293 -10.77 33.70 2.06
N LEU A 294 -12.03 33.30 2.27
CA LEU A 294 -13.16 34.24 2.37
C LEU A 294 -12.92 35.29 3.47
N THR A 295 -12.55 34.85 4.66
CA THR A 295 -12.27 35.74 5.80
C THR A 295 -11.15 36.70 5.45
N SER A 296 -10.06 36.21 4.85
CA SER A 296 -8.92 37.02 4.39
C SER A 296 -9.35 38.09 3.38
N LEU A 297 -10.13 37.73 2.36
CA LEU A 297 -10.64 38.64 1.34
C LEU A 297 -11.58 39.69 1.92
N LEU A 298 -12.48 39.30 2.87
CA LEU A 298 -13.37 40.26 3.54
C LEU A 298 -12.64 41.24 4.42
N THR A 299 -11.61 40.80 5.13
CA THR A 299 -10.75 41.65 5.97
C THR A 299 -9.98 42.65 5.08
N SER A 300 -9.37 42.12 4.01
CA SER A 300 -8.67 42.98 3.01
C SER A 300 -9.61 44.02 2.39
N LEU A 301 -10.87 43.63 2.10
CA LEU A 301 -11.87 44.55 1.59
C LEU A 301 -12.12 45.73 2.54
N ASN A 302 -12.22 45.48 3.86
CA ASN A 302 -12.46 46.51 4.84
C ASN A 302 -11.23 47.49 4.96
N GLU A 303 -10.03 46.97 4.90
CA GLU A 303 -8.79 47.77 4.89
C GLU A 303 -8.65 48.65 3.63
N ARG A 304 -9.15 48.17 2.47
CA ARG A 304 -9.06 48.81 1.16
C ARG A 304 -10.25 49.75 0.81
N ARG A 305 -11.18 49.97 1.73
CA ARG A 305 -12.36 50.82 1.43
C ARG A 305 -11.97 52.18 0.87
N ARG A 306 -10.94 52.82 1.42
CA ARG A 306 -10.47 54.13 0.97
C ARG A 306 -9.83 54.06 -0.44
N GLU A 307 -9.05 53.02 -0.72
CA GLU A 307 -8.45 52.80 -2.05
C GLU A 307 -9.53 52.60 -3.13
N MET A 308 -10.58 51.81 -2.79
CA MET A 308 -11.69 51.57 -3.70
C MET A 308 -12.53 52.82 -3.93
N ALA A 309 -12.72 53.67 -2.91
CA ALA A 309 -13.40 54.93 -3.05
C ALA A 309 -12.63 55.90 -3.95
N ILE A 310 -11.31 55.96 -3.86
CA ILE A 310 -10.42 56.75 -4.72
C ILE A 310 -10.52 56.27 -6.18
N LEU A 311 -10.45 54.92 -6.40
CA LEU A 311 -10.58 54.36 -7.75
C LEU A 311 -11.94 54.71 -8.40
N ARG A 312 -13.01 54.65 -7.61
CA ARG A 312 -14.35 55.04 -8.06
C ARG A 312 -14.46 56.54 -8.36
N ALA A 313 -13.84 57.38 -7.53
CA ALA A 313 -13.78 58.83 -7.77
C ALA A 313 -13.01 59.20 -9.06
N MET A 314 -12.01 58.37 -9.43
CA MET A 314 -11.27 58.49 -10.71
C MET A 314 -12.02 57.91 -11.91
N GLY A 315 -13.28 57.41 -11.74
CA GLY A 315 -14.13 56.93 -12.82
C GLY A 315 -14.17 55.41 -12.97
N ALA A 316 -13.60 54.60 -12.07
CA ALA A 316 -13.73 53.17 -12.10
C ALA A 316 -15.19 52.70 -11.86
N ARG A 317 -15.75 51.93 -12.78
CA ARG A 317 -17.10 51.34 -12.61
C ARG A 317 -17.13 50.27 -11.54
N PRO A 318 -18.26 50.05 -10.84
CA PRO A 318 -18.37 48.99 -9.85
C PRO A 318 -17.99 47.59 -10.35
N SER A 319 -18.21 47.32 -11.64
CA SER A 319 -17.81 46.09 -12.32
C SER A 319 -16.28 45.88 -12.33
N HIS A 320 -15.49 46.95 -12.47
CA HIS A 320 -14.02 46.84 -12.42
C HIS A 320 -13.54 46.34 -11.05
N ILE A 321 -14.15 46.83 -9.94
CA ILE A 321 -13.83 46.37 -8.58
C ILE A 321 -14.30 44.93 -8.37
N PHE A 322 -15.48 44.58 -8.90
CA PHE A 322 -16.00 43.22 -8.84
C PHE A 322 -15.04 42.22 -9.51
N PHE A 323 -14.61 42.48 -10.75
CA PHE A 323 -13.70 41.59 -11.48
C PHE A 323 -12.30 41.57 -10.84
N LEU A 324 -11.83 42.68 -10.25
CA LEU A 324 -10.55 42.74 -9.53
C LEU A 324 -10.55 41.75 -8.34
N LEU A 325 -11.62 41.70 -7.54
CA LEU A 325 -11.72 40.81 -6.40
C LEU A 325 -11.88 39.33 -6.81
N ILE A 326 -12.63 39.06 -7.90
CA ILE A 326 -12.71 37.72 -8.43
C ILE A 326 -11.35 37.25 -8.96
N SER A 327 -10.63 38.13 -9.69
CA SER A 327 -9.30 37.80 -10.17
C SER A 327 -8.31 37.55 -9.03
N GLU A 328 -8.40 38.32 -7.93
CA GLU A 328 -7.59 38.09 -6.72
C GLU A 328 -7.88 36.72 -6.11
N ALA A 329 -9.16 36.34 -5.94
CA ALA A 329 -9.57 35.02 -5.47
C ALA A 329 -9.08 33.90 -6.40
N THR A 330 -9.23 34.10 -7.72
CA THR A 330 -8.81 33.13 -8.72
C THR A 330 -7.31 32.90 -8.68
N VAL A 331 -6.52 33.97 -8.62
CA VAL A 331 -5.04 33.90 -8.54
C VAL A 331 -4.59 33.22 -7.24
N LEU A 332 -5.19 33.57 -6.11
CA LEU A 332 -4.86 32.97 -4.82
C LEU A 332 -5.17 31.46 -4.80
N THR A 333 -6.32 31.07 -5.33
CA THR A 333 -6.70 29.65 -5.44
C THR A 333 -5.78 28.90 -6.39
N SER A 334 -5.52 29.46 -7.60
CA SER A 334 -4.60 28.84 -8.58
C SER A 334 -3.19 28.70 -8.01
N ALA A 335 -2.66 29.75 -7.37
CA ALA A 335 -1.35 29.69 -6.74
C ALA A 335 -1.33 28.66 -5.57
N GLY A 336 -2.41 28.58 -4.79
CA GLY A 336 -2.58 27.56 -3.75
C GLY A 336 -2.60 26.14 -4.32
N ILE A 337 -3.31 25.92 -5.43
CA ILE A 337 -3.34 24.64 -6.15
C ILE A 337 -1.93 24.25 -6.64
N VAL A 338 -1.23 25.17 -7.30
CA VAL A 338 0.13 24.92 -7.79
C VAL A 338 1.08 24.59 -6.63
N LEU A 339 1.07 25.41 -5.59
CA LEU A 339 1.91 25.20 -4.42
C LEU A 339 1.55 23.90 -3.70
N GLY A 340 0.26 23.59 -3.54
CA GLY A 340 -0.20 22.35 -2.93
C GLY A 340 0.20 21.10 -3.71
N THR A 341 0.14 21.18 -5.03
CA THR A 341 0.63 20.12 -5.92
C THR A 341 2.15 19.93 -5.79
N ILE A 342 2.91 21.01 -5.76
CA ILE A 342 4.37 20.96 -5.54
C ILE A 342 4.67 20.33 -4.18
N LEU A 343 4.00 20.76 -3.11
CA LEU A 343 4.17 20.20 -1.77
C LEU A 343 3.83 18.71 -1.71
N LEU A 344 2.81 18.25 -2.44
CA LEU A 344 2.50 16.83 -2.58
C LEU A 344 3.69 16.06 -3.15
N TYR A 345 4.21 16.49 -4.31
CA TYR A 345 5.33 15.79 -4.95
C TYR A 345 6.61 15.82 -4.11
N VAL A 346 6.92 16.96 -3.50
CA VAL A 346 8.04 17.07 -2.56
C VAL A 346 7.85 16.14 -1.36
N GLY A 347 6.64 16.12 -0.80
CA GLY A 347 6.29 15.24 0.32
C GLY A 347 6.40 13.76 -0.04
N LEU A 348 5.89 13.36 -1.21
CA LEU A 348 6.01 11.98 -1.71
C LEU A 348 7.49 11.59 -1.89
N PHE A 349 8.29 12.45 -2.50
CA PHE A 349 9.72 12.19 -2.69
C PHE A 349 10.49 12.06 -1.38
N ALA A 350 10.18 12.92 -0.41
CA ALA A 350 10.84 12.93 0.90
C ALA A 350 10.41 11.74 1.78
N LEU A 351 9.12 11.37 1.73
CA LEU A 351 8.55 10.31 2.57
C LEU A 351 8.65 8.91 1.96
N GLN A 352 8.86 8.80 0.65
CA GLN A 352 8.93 7.52 -0.06
C GLN A 352 9.92 6.53 0.53
N PRO A 353 11.18 6.90 0.90
CA PRO A 353 12.10 5.96 1.51
C PRO A 353 11.58 5.40 2.85
N MET A 354 10.92 6.26 3.64
CA MET A 354 10.33 5.87 4.93
C MET A 354 9.12 4.95 4.74
N ILE A 355 8.23 5.26 3.80
CA ILE A 355 7.05 4.45 3.48
C ILE A 355 7.48 3.07 2.97
N GLN A 356 8.47 3.02 2.08
CA GLN A 356 9.01 1.77 1.57
C GLN A 356 9.67 0.94 2.68
N GLN A 357 10.42 1.57 3.60
CA GLN A 357 11.09 0.87 4.69
C GLN A 357 10.12 0.33 5.75
N GLN A 358 9.04 1.06 6.09
CA GLN A 358 8.10 0.65 7.13
C GLN A 358 6.98 -0.25 6.59
N PHE A 359 6.44 0.07 5.43
CA PHE A 359 5.23 -0.57 4.91
C PHE A 359 5.46 -1.46 3.69
N GLY A 360 6.63 -1.37 3.04
CA GLY A 360 6.95 -2.15 1.84
C GLY A 360 6.18 -1.73 0.59
N PHE A 361 5.52 -0.58 0.60
CA PHE A 361 4.81 -0.04 -0.56
C PHE A 361 5.68 0.94 -1.33
N PHE A 362 5.71 0.78 -2.65
CA PHE A 362 6.30 1.76 -3.55
C PHE A 362 5.18 2.63 -4.11
N ILE A 363 5.20 3.93 -3.79
CA ILE A 363 4.28 4.90 -4.37
C ILE A 363 4.92 5.44 -5.64
N GLU A 364 4.38 5.06 -6.79
CA GLU A 364 4.85 5.59 -8.06
C GLU A 364 4.56 7.08 -8.17
N VAL A 365 5.61 7.86 -8.47
CA VAL A 365 5.48 9.29 -8.74
C VAL A 365 5.04 9.46 -10.20
N THR A 366 3.74 9.34 -10.44
CA THR A 366 3.12 9.53 -11.76
C THR A 366 2.58 10.95 -11.92
N LEU A 367 2.30 11.37 -13.15
CA LEU A 367 1.57 12.60 -13.43
C LEU A 367 0.16 12.57 -12.80
N LEU A 368 -0.45 13.74 -12.69
CA LEU A 368 -1.81 13.86 -12.16
C LEU A 368 -2.79 13.06 -13.02
N SER A 369 -3.61 12.24 -12.38
CA SER A 369 -4.68 11.49 -13.03
C SER A 369 -5.82 12.41 -13.45
N THR A 370 -6.66 11.96 -14.40
CA THR A 370 -7.86 12.71 -14.82
C THR A 370 -8.78 13.03 -13.63
N TYR A 371 -8.87 12.12 -12.66
CA TYR A 371 -9.67 12.31 -11.46
C TYR A 371 -9.07 13.40 -10.55
N GLU A 372 -7.75 13.40 -10.34
CA GLU A 372 -7.05 14.44 -9.57
C GLU A 372 -7.21 15.82 -10.24
N LEU A 373 -7.11 15.89 -11.56
CA LEU A 373 -7.38 17.13 -12.31
C LEU A 373 -8.83 17.61 -12.11
N THR A 374 -9.79 16.70 -12.07
CA THR A 374 -11.20 17.04 -11.78
C THR A 374 -11.36 17.61 -10.36
N LEU A 375 -10.69 17.02 -9.37
CA LEU A 375 -10.69 17.54 -7.99
C LEU A 375 -10.10 18.95 -7.92
N LEU A 376 -8.99 19.21 -8.62
CA LEU A 376 -8.39 20.54 -8.69
C LEU A 376 -9.31 21.55 -9.37
N ALA A 377 -10.01 21.16 -10.44
CA ALA A 377 -10.99 22.00 -11.10
C ALA A 377 -12.17 22.34 -10.19
N LEU A 378 -12.62 21.38 -9.35
CA LEU A 378 -13.66 21.62 -8.34
C LEU A 378 -13.18 22.63 -7.27
N VAL A 379 -11.97 22.49 -6.78
CA VAL A 379 -11.37 23.43 -5.82
C VAL A 379 -11.26 24.82 -6.42
N GLN A 380 -10.81 24.93 -7.68
CA GLN A 380 -10.71 26.21 -8.39
C GLN A 380 -12.08 26.87 -8.56
N THR A 381 -13.08 26.10 -8.96
CA THR A 381 -14.46 26.60 -9.14
C THR A 381 -15.05 27.05 -7.80
N ALA A 382 -14.86 26.29 -6.74
CA ALA A 382 -15.30 26.66 -5.40
C ALA A 382 -14.58 27.93 -4.91
N GLY A 383 -13.28 28.09 -5.17
CA GLY A 383 -12.54 29.31 -4.86
C GLY A 383 -13.08 30.55 -5.59
N ILE A 384 -13.46 30.41 -6.86
CA ILE A 384 -14.10 31.50 -7.61
C ILE A 384 -15.47 31.84 -7.01
N ILE A 385 -16.30 30.83 -6.69
CA ILE A 385 -17.61 31.03 -6.07
C ILE A 385 -17.50 31.77 -4.74
N VAL A 386 -16.56 31.34 -3.89
CA VAL A 386 -16.30 31.99 -2.61
C VAL A 386 -15.84 33.44 -2.81
N GLY A 387 -15.03 33.72 -3.85
CA GLY A 387 -14.60 35.06 -4.23
C GLY A 387 -15.74 36.00 -4.67
N ILE A 388 -16.88 35.47 -5.12
CA ILE A 388 -18.07 36.26 -5.49
C ILE A 388 -18.64 37.00 -4.27
N ILE A 389 -18.59 36.41 -3.06
CA ILE A 389 -19.17 37.00 -1.85
C ILE A 389 -18.56 38.37 -1.55
N PRO A 390 -17.23 38.52 -1.38
CA PRO A 390 -16.63 39.85 -1.16
C PRO A 390 -16.79 40.76 -2.38
N ALA A 391 -16.78 40.21 -3.61
CA ALA A 391 -16.94 41.00 -4.83
C ALA A 391 -18.33 41.65 -4.92
N VAL A 392 -19.40 40.90 -4.60
CA VAL A 392 -20.78 41.46 -4.54
C VAL A 392 -20.92 42.48 -3.42
N ARG A 393 -20.27 42.25 -2.27
CA ARG A 393 -20.30 43.19 -1.18
C ARG A 393 -19.62 44.52 -1.56
N ALA A 394 -18.46 44.44 -2.22
CA ALA A 394 -17.76 45.63 -2.71
C ALA A 394 -18.57 46.36 -3.83
N TYR A 395 -19.25 45.64 -4.70
CA TYR A 395 -20.10 46.18 -5.76
C TYR A 395 -21.25 47.03 -5.19
N LYS A 396 -21.87 46.58 -4.07
CA LYS A 396 -23.01 47.28 -3.40
C LYS A 396 -22.61 48.45 -2.54
N HIS A 397 -21.34 48.61 -2.11
CA HIS A 397 -20.91 49.75 -1.31
C HIS A 397 -20.95 51.04 -2.12
N SER A 398 -21.60 52.08 -1.54
CA SER A 398 -21.74 53.41 -2.17
C SER A 398 -20.43 54.22 -2.05
N LEU A 399 -20.27 55.21 -2.93
CA LEU A 399 -19.16 56.17 -2.89
C LEU A 399 -19.12 56.94 -1.55
N ALA A 400 -20.28 57.24 -0.99
CA ALA A 400 -20.44 58.03 0.27
C ALA A 400 -19.86 57.27 1.48
N ASP A 401 -19.96 55.93 1.52
CA ASP A 401 -19.46 55.14 2.66
C ASP A 401 -17.95 55.06 2.77
N GLY A 402 -17.21 55.39 1.71
CA GLY A 402 -15.74 55.37 1.69
C GLY A 402 -15.08 56.70 2.10
N MET A 403 -15.83 57.81 2.12
CA MET A 403 -15.31 59.14 2.44
C MET A 403 -15.68 59.65 3.83
N THR A 404 -16.56 58.97 4.55
CA THR A 404 -16.89 59.33 5.94
C THR A 404 -15.81 58.78 6.88
N ILE A 405 -15.11 59.68 7.56
CA ILE A 405 -14.20 59.36 8.68
C ILE A 405 -15.11 58.97 9.86
N LYS A 406 -15.18 57.69 10.19
CA LYS A 406 -15.67 57.28 11.51
C LYS A 406 -14.55 57.58 12.51
N ILE A 407 -14.76 58.64 13.30
CA ILE A 407 -14.02 58.96 14.51
C ILE A 407 -14.32 57.92 15.57
#